data_72a0490df9d42be99c82bbcab5344e8c
#
_entry.id   72a0490df9d42be99c82bbcab5344e8c
#
_cell.length_a   1.000
_cell.length_b   1.000
_cell.length_c   1.000
_cell.angle_alpha   90.00
_cell.angle_beta   90.00
_cell.angle_gamma   90.00
#
_symmetry.space_group_name_H-M   'P 1'
#
loop_
_entity.id
_entity.type
_entity.pdbx_description
1 polymer ?
#
loop_
_entity_poly.entity_id
_entity_poly.type
_entity_poly.pdbx_seq_one_letter_code
_entity_poly.pdbx_strand_id
1 'polypeptide(L)'
;MKKIFLLAALACTVMFADAQNLIVGSYNIRNDNQGDARKGDGWATRYKILCDQVQWYGFDVFGAQEVKKNQLDDMLREMPEYASVGVGRDDGKEKGEFSPVFYKKERFKLLDSGTFWISPTPEKVGVKGWDAALPRICSYVRLQDKVTKVKFWFFNLHMDHVGVEARREGAKLIIKQVLEMCGKEPAIVTGDFNVDQNNEAYHTMLQGGVMKDSYEAAAEKFATNGTFNSFNADLHTQSRIDHIFVTNSLEVTNYAVLTDGYWTPTTQPAPEIKGNAAPQEISFRKHIHRCPSDHYPIAARLVLKK
;
A
#
# COMPACT_ATOMS: atom_id res chain seq x y z
N MET A 1 3.00 -12.27 -46.97
CA MET A 1 3.86 -12.77 -45.89
C MET A 1 4.55 -11.66 -45.09
N LYS A 2 5.15 -10.62 -45.67
CA LYS A 2 5.83 -9.53 -44.94
C LYS A 2 4.93 -8.72 -43.96
N LYS A 3 3.62 -8.53 -44.28
CA LYS A 3 2.68 -7.78 -43.45
C LYS A 3 2.25 -8.54 -42.19
N ILE A 4 2.21 -9.88 -42.19
CA ILE A 4 1.85 -10.72 -41.03
C ILE A 4 3.00 -10.74 -40.01
N PHE A 5 4.25 -10.74 -40.47
CA PHE A 5 5.41 -10.66 -39.58
C PHE A 5 5.54 -9.30 -38.90
N LEU A 6 5.15 -8.21 -39.58
CA LEU A 6 5.17 -6.87 -38.98
C LEU A 6 4.10 -6.71 -37.88
N LEU A 7 2.90 -7.28 -38.05
CA LEU A 7 1.85 -7.29 -37.04
C LEU A 7 2.21 -8.15 -35.81
N ALA A 8 2.84 -9.31 -36.02
CA ALA A 8 3.30 -10.16 -34.93
C ALA A 8 4.45 -9.51 -34.13
N ALA A 9 5.38 -8.82 -34.78
CA ALA A 9 6.44 -8.07 -34.13
C ALA A 9 5.91 -6.85 -33.35
N LEU A 10 4.88 -6.16 -33.87
CA LEU A 10 4.25 -5.04 -33.18
C LEU A 10 3.41 -5.50 -31.97
N ALA A 11 2.69 -6.62 -32.09
CA ALA A 11 1.95 -7.22 -30.98
C ALA A 11 2.88 -7.70 -29.87
N CYS A 12 4.04 -8.29 -30.21
CA CYS A 12 5.06 -8.67 -29.21
C CYS A 12 5.69 -7.46 -28.53
N THR A 13 5.93 -6.34 -29.22
CA THR A 13 6.51 -5.14 -28.61
C THR A 13 5.55 -4.45 -27.66
N VAL A 14 4.25 -4.42 -27.97
CA VAL A 14 3.23 -3.87 -27.04
C VAL A 14 3.08 -4.74 -25.79
N MET A 15 3.08 -6.07 -25.93
CA MET A 15 3.04 -6.97 -24.76
C MET A 15 4.29 -6.86 -23.87
N PHE A 16 5.47 -6.57 -24.45
CA PHE A 16 6.70 -6.38 -23.67
C PHE A 16 6.74 -5.03 -22.94
N ALA A 17 6.11 -3.98 -23.47
CA ALA A 17 6.04 -2.68 -22.82
C ALA A 17 5.16 -2.73 -21.55
N ASP A 18 3.98 -3.37 -21.62
CA ASP A 18 3.10 -3.54 -20.45
C ASP A 18 3.71 -4.45 -19.39
N ALA A 19 4.49 -5.45 -19.79
CA ALA A 19 5.14 -6.36 -18.84
C ALA A 19 6.29 -5.71 -18.03
N GLN A 20 6.77 -4.54 -18.42
CA GLN A 20 7.81 -3.78 -17.69
C GLN A 20 7.22 -2.86 -16.62
N ASN A 21 5.96 -2.46 -16.74
CA ASN A 21 5.28 -1.62 -15.77
C ASN A 21 4.83 -2.43 -14.57
N LEU A 22 5.13 -1.94 -13.38
CA LEU A 22 4.74 -2.50 -12.11
C LEU A 22 3.92 -1.47 -11.35
N ILE A 23 2.68 -1.80 -11.00
CA ILE A 23 1.84 -0.97 -10.15
C ILE A 23 1.97 -1.47 -8.72
N VAL A 24 2.54 -0.65 -7.85
CA VAL A 24 2.72 -0.97 -6.43
C VAL A 24 1.86 -0.07 -5.57
N GLY A 25 1.40 -0.60 -4.43
CA GLY A 25 0.59 0.13 -3.47
C GLY A 25 1.06 0.00 -2.03
N SER A 26 0.65 0.95 -1.20
CA SER A 26 0.66 0.85 0.26
C SER A 26 -0.71 1.27 0.78
N TYR A 27 -1.29 0.50 1.68
CA TYR A 27 -2.62 0.75 2.19
C TYR A 27 -2.75 0.36 3.67
N ASN A 28 -2.72 1.33 4.57
CA ASN A 28 -3.22 1.08 5.92
C ASN A 28 -4.74 0.90 5.84
N ILE A 29 -5.21 -0.32 6.06
CA ILE A 29 -6.62 -0.69 5.90
C ILE A 29 -7.46 -0.43 7.15
N ARG A 30 -6.88 0.09 8.20
CA ARG A 30 -7.48 0.26 9.52
C ARG A 30 -7.95 -1.07 10.13
N ASN A 31 -7.53 -1.40 11.31
CA ASN A 31 -7.92 -2.63 11.98
C ASN A 31 -9.43 -2.69 12.27
N ASP A 32 -9.97 -3.90 12.29
CA ASP A 32 -11.35 -4.14 12.69
C ASP A 32 -11.51 -3.90 14.20
N ASN A 33 -12.33 -2.91 14.57
CA ASN A 33 -12.59 -2.55 15.95
C ASN A 33 -14.02 -2.05 16.17
N GLN A 34 -14.51 -2.22 17.39
CA GLN A 34 -15.87 -1.87 17.78
C GLN A 34 -16.12 -0.33 17.80
N GLY A 35 -15.07 0.46 17.99
CA GLY A 35 -15.17 1.93 18.00
C GLY A 35 -15.59 2.48 16.66
N ASP A 36 -14.94 2.02 15.59
CA ASP A 36 -15.25 2.40 14.22
C ASP A 36 -16.59 1.80 13.76
N ALA A 37 -16.91 0.56 14.17
CA ALA A 37 -18.19 -0.07 13.86
C ALA A 37 -19.39 0.75 14.38
N ARG A 38 -19.30 1.29 15.61
CA ARG A 38 -20.36 2.16 16.17
C ARG A 38 -20.55 3.48 15.42
N LYS A 39 -19.53 3.95 14.71
CA LYS A 39 -19.58 5.16 13.88
C LYS A 39 -20.05 4.89 12.43
N GLY A 40 -20.23 3.62 12.07
CA GLY A 40 -20.60 3.18 10.72
C GLY A 40 -19.39 2.95 9.81
N ASP A 41 -18.16 3.02 10.33
CA ASP A 41 -16.91 2.80 9.64
C ASP A 41 -16.29 1.42 9.94
N GLY A 42 -17.12 0.47 10.40
CA GLY A 42 -16.71 -0.90 10.71
C GLY A 42 -16.24 -1.67 9.50
N TRP A 43 -15.36 -2.66 9.72
CA TRP A 43 -14.79 -3.49 8.68
C TRP A 43 -15.85 -4.13 7.76
N ALA A 44 -16.91 -4.68 8.33
CA ALA A 44 -18.00 -5.32 7.58
C ALA A 44 -18.68 -4.37 6.57
N THR A 45 -18.65 -3.06 6.78
CA THR A 45 -19.24 -2.07 5.87
C THR A 45 -18.30 -1.70 4.73
N ARG A 46 -16.98 -1.67 4.97
CA ARG A 46 -16.01 -1.04 4.07
C ARG A 46 -15.12 -2.03 3.29
N TYR A 47 -14.99 -3.31 3.75
CA TYR A 47 -13.99 -4.22 3.20
C TYR A 47 -14.15 -4.51 1.70
N LYS A 48 -15.40 -4.65 1.21
CA LYS A 48 -15.64 -4.91 -0.21
C LYS A 48 -15.19 -3.74 -1.07
N ILE A 49 -15.57 -2.52 -0.69
CA ILE A 49 -15.17 -1.30 -1.40
C ILE A 49 -13.64 -1.15 -1.40
N LEU A 50 -12.99 -1.48 -0.29
CA LEU A 50 -11.54 -1.47 -0.18
C LEU A 50 -10.89 -2.47 -1.14
N CYS A 51 -11.42 -3.71 -1.22
CA CYS A 51 -10.95 -4.72 -2.16
C CYS A 51 -11.22 -4.31 -3.61
N ASP A 52 -12.41 -3.77 -3.90
CA ASP A 52 -12.76 -3.24 -5.23
C ASP A 52 -11.80 -2.13 -5.65
N GLN A 53 -11.41 -1.23 -4.73
CA GLN A 53 -10.43 -0.18 -5.00
C GLN A 53 -9.05 -0.75 -5.37
N VAL A 54 -8.55 -1.74 -4.62
CA VAL A 54 -7.28 -2.45 -4.92
C VAL A 54 -7.33 -3.09 -6.32
N GLN A 55 -8.44 -3.76 -6.64
CA GLN A 55 -8.63 -4.43 -7.93
C GLN A 55 -8.77 -3.43 -9.08
N TRP A 56 -9.53 -2.33 -8.87
CA TRP A 56 -9.74 -1.28 -9.88
C TRP A 56 -8.44 -0.59 -10.29
N TYR A 57 -7.61 -0.22 -9.29
CA TYR A 57 -6.30 0.36 -9.56
C TYR A 57 -5.26 -0.65 -10.03
N GLY A 58 -5.58 -1.94 -9.92
CA GLY A 58 -4.82 -3.02 -10.51
C GLY A 58 -3.47 -3.25 -9.87
N PHE A 59 -3.34 -3.05 -8.55
CA PHE A 59 -2.07 -3.27 -7.85
C PHE A 59 -1.49 -4.64 -8.18
N ASP A 60 -0.25 -4.67 -8.62
CA ASP A 60 0.45 -5.93 -8.88
C ASP A 60 1.03 -6.54 -7.61
N VAL A 61 1.60 -5.66 -6.78
CA VAL A 61 2.11 -5.94 -5.43
C VAL A 61 1.74 -4.78 -4.53
N PHE A 62 1.24 -5.05 -3.33
CA PHE A 62 1.00 -4.00 -2.35
C PHE A 62 1.23 -4.48 -0.92
N GLY A 63 1.60 -3.54 -0.06
CA GLY A 63 1.64 -3.73 1.39
C GLY A 63 0.35 -3.24 2.03
N ALA A 64 -0.20 -4.01 2.98
CA ALA A 64 -1.29 -3.53 3.82
C ALA A 64 -0.83 -3.43 5.28
N GLN A 65 -1.37 -2.49 6.05
CA GLN A 65 -1.04 -2.31 7.46
C GLN A 65 -2.32 -2.39 8.31
N GLU A 66 -2.16 -2.66 9.61
CA GLU A 66 -3.22 -2.87 10.60
C GLU A 66 -4.12 -4.08 10.34
N VAL A 67 -3.68 -5.03 9.55
CA VAL A 67 -4.49 -6.17 9.13
C VAL A 67 -4.65 -7.17 10.27
N LYS A 68 -5.87 -7.45 10.73
CA LYS A 68 -6.16 -8.58 11.62
C LYS A 68 -6.43 -9.86 10.81
N LYS A 69 -6.35 -11.02 11.48
CA LYS A 69 -6.53 -12.30 10.81
C LYS A 69 -7.86 -12.42 10.04
N ASN A 70 -8.97 -11.99 10.64
CA ASN A 70 -10.27 -11.99 9.97
C ASN A 70 -10.29 -11.08 8.73
N GLN A 71 -9.62 -9.93 8.80
CA GLN A 71 -9.51 -9.01 7.67
C GLN A 71 -8.65 -9.61 6.54
N LEU A 72 -7.55 -10.28 6.89
CA LEU A 72 -6.70 -10.99 5.93
C LEU A 72 -7.50 -12.07 5.18
N ASP A 73 -8.31 -12.85 5.91
CA ASP A 73 -9.14 -13.91 5.33
C ASP A 73 -10.23 -13.35 4.41
N ASP A 74 -10.86 -12.24 4.81
CA ASP A 74 -11.85 -11.55 3.99
C ASP A 74 -11.22 -10.99 2.71
N MET A 75 -10.06 -10.34 2.79
CA MET A 75 -9.35 -9.80 1.63
C MET A 75 -8.94 -10.91 0.65
N LEU A 76 -8.40 -12.03 1.13
CA LEU A 76 -8.01 -13.16 0.26
C LEU A 76 -9.21 -13.85 -0.39
N ARG A 77 -10.37 -13.83 0.26
CA ARG A 77 -11.62 -14.34 -0.31
C ARG A 77 -12.15 -13.42 -1.41
N GLU A 78 -12.13 -12.09 -1.20
CA GLU A 78 -12.62 -11.10 -2.17
C GLU A 78 -11.65 -10.88 -3.34
N MET A 79 -10.36 -11.12 -3.13
CA MET A 79 -9.29 -10.94 -4.12
C MET A 79 -8.53 -12.26 -4.37
N PRO A 80 -9.20 -13.29 -4.94
CA PRO A 80 -8.61 -14.63 -5.08
C PRO A 80 -7.40 -14.70 -6.03
N GLU A 81 -7.16 -13.68 -6.84
CA GLU A 81 -5.97 -13.56 -7.71
C GLU A 81 -4.70 -13.23 -6.94
N TYR A 82 -4.81 -12.76 -5.69
CA TYR A 82 -3.65 -12.46 -4.85
C TYR A 82 -3.27 -13.64 -3.95
N ALA A 83 -1.99 -13.71 -3.63
CA ALA A 83 -1.45 -14.41 -2.48
C ALA A 83 -0.90 -13.38 -1.49
N SER A 84 -0.77 -13.76 -0.22
CA SER A 84 -0.19 -12.91 0.80
C SER A 84 0.92 -13.59 1.57
N VAL A 85 1.85 -12.79 2.10
CA VAL A 85 2.90 -13.19 3.03
C VAL A 85 2.90 -12.23 4.21
N GLY A 86 2.96 -12.75 5.41
CA GLY A 86 3.00 -12.00 6.66
C GLY A 86 2.49 -12.83 7.83
N VAL A 87 2.82 -12.41 9.04
CA VAL A 87 2.41 -13.05 10.29
C VAL A 87 1.91 -11.99 11.28
N GLY A 88 1.17 -12.42 12.28
CA GLY A 88 0.73 -11.56 13.38
C GLY A 88 1.92 -11.14 14.26
N ARG A 89 2.00 -9.84 14.58
CA ARG A 89 3.15 -9.23 15.25
C ARG A 89 3.37 -9.70 16.68
N ASP A 90 2.34 -10.26 17.36
CA ASP A 90 2.42 -10.63 18.77
C ASP A 90 3.00 -12.02 18.98
N ASP A 91 2.75 -12.97 18.07
CA ASP A 91 3.16 -14.37 18.24
C ASP A 91 3.89 -14.98 17.03
N GLY A 92 4.08 -14.19 16.00
CA GLY A 92 4.66 -14.67 14.73
C GLY A 92 3.79 -15.68 13.98
N LYS A 93 2.48 -15.70 14.29
CA LYS A 93 1.48 -16.58 13.67
C LYS A 93 0.23 -15.79 13.33
N GLU A 94 -0.78 -15.77 14.19
CA GLU A 94 -2.09 -15.18 13.90
C GLU A 94 -2.51 -14.06 14.85
N LYS A 95 -1.77 -13.83 15.96
CA LYS A 95 -2.12 -12.82 16.95
C LYS A 95 -1.52 -11.46 16.65
N GLY A 96 -2.30 -10.43 16.96
CA GLY A 96 -1.93 -9.04 16.68
C GLY A 96 -2.21 -8.65 15.24
N GLU A 97 -1.73 -7.47 14.87
CA GLU A 97 -1.83 -6.97 13.51
C GLU A 97 -0.72 -7.54 12.64
N PHE A 98 -1.06 -7.81 11.39
CA PHE A 98 -0.15 -8.16 10.32
C PHE A 98 0.27 -6.90 9.56
N SER A 99 1.41 -6.95 8.92
CA SER A 99 1.83 -6.05 7.83
C SER A 99 2.09 -6.88 6.58
N PRO A 100 1.06 -7.49 5.96
CA PRO A 100 1.24 -8.46 4.90
C PRO A 100 1.62 -7.79 3.59
N VAL A 101 2.33 -8.54 2.74
CA VAL A 101 2.53 -8.22 1.32
C VAL A 101 1.59 -9.07 0.51
N PHE A 102 0.78 -8.43 -0.34
CA PHE A 102 -0.07 -9.09 -1.34
C PHE A 102 0.58 -8.98 -2.72
N TYR A 103 0.49 -10.04 -3.52
CA TYR A 103 1.00 -10.04 -4.89
C TYR A 103 0.15 -10.91 -5.81
N LYS A 104 0.03 -10.53 -7.09
CA LYS A 104 -0.70 -11.30 -8.11
C LYS A 104 -0.01 -12.63 -8.40
N LYS A 105 -0.66 -13.75 -8.08
CA LYS A 105 -0.13 -15.12 -8.24
C LYS A 105 0.24 -15.46 -9.69
N GLU A 106 -0.55 -15.00 -10.64
CA GLU A 106 -0.34 -15.31 -12.05
C GLU A 106 0.85 -14.56 -12.65
N ARG A 107 1.15 -13.36 -12.11
CA ARG A 107 2.26 -12.54 -12.58
C ARG A 107 3.60 -12.93 -11.96
N PHE A 108 3.61 -13.28 -10.68
CA PHE A 108 4.85 -13.45 -9.94
C PHE A 108 5.08 -14.88 -9.46
N LYS A 109 6.38 -15.26 -9.41
CA LYS A 109 6.88 -16.41 -8.69
C LYS A 109 7.51 -15.92 -7.39
N LEU A 110 7.06 -16.42 -6.25
CA LEU A 110 7.69 -16.20 -4.95
C LEU A 110 9.00 -17.00 -4.89
N LEU A 111 10.10 -16.31 -4.58
CA LEU A 111 11.44 -16.91 -4.47
C LEU A 111 11.89 -17.00 -3.02
N ASP A 112 11.54 -16.00 -2.20
CA ASP A 112 11.87 -15.91 -0.79
C ASP A 112 10.84 -15.06 -0.06
N SER A 113 10.67 -15.27 1.24
CA SER A 113 9.74 -14.48 2.05
C SER A 113 9.98 -14.66 3.54
N GLY A 114 9.58 -13.66 4.32
CA GLY A 114 9.64 -13.73 5.78
C GLY A 114 9.08 -12.49 6.45
N THR A 115 9.24 -12.47 7.77
CA THR A 115 8.88 -11.33 8.61
C THR A 115 9.93 -11.19 9.71
N PHE A 116 10.37 -9.97 9.97
CA PHE A 116 11.24 -9.65 11.09
C PHE A 116 10.62 -8.54 11.95
N TRP A 117 11.04 -8.47 13.23
CA TRP A 117 10.57 -7.45 14.17
C TRP A 117 11.46 -6.22 14.08
N ILE A 118 10.83 -5.05 14.07
CA ILE A 118 11.53 -3.76 14.05
C ILE A 118 12.00 -3.48 15.50
N SER A 119 13.13 -4.09 15.84
CA SER A 119 13.72 -4.07 17.18
C SER A 119 15.23 -4.30 17.11
N PRO A 120 15.98 -4.09 18.20
CA PRO A 120 17.40 -4.47 18.28
C PRO A 120 17.69 -5.97 18.08
N THR A 121 16.65 -6.81 18.18
CA THR A 121 16.71 -8.27 17.97
C THR A 121 15.64 -8.70 16.96
N PRO A 122 15.86 -8.44 15.64
CA PRO A 122 14.82 -8.60 14.62
C PRO A 122 14.28 -10.02 14.47
N GLU A 123 15.06 -11.01 14.89
CA GLU A 123 14.71 -12.44 14.86
C GLU A 123 13.78 -12.87 16.01
N LYS A 124 13.63 -12.04 17.06
CA LYS A 124 12.81 -12.38 18.23
C LYS A 124 11.36 -11.96 18.04
N VAL A 125 10.49 -12.94 18.13
CA VAL A 125 9.04 -12.77 17.97
C VAL A 125 8.42 -11.99 19.13
N GLY A 126 7.50 -11.06 18.83
CA GLY A 126 6.67 -10.36 19.81
C GLY A 126 7.40 -9.28 20.62
N VAL A 127 8.65 -8.96 20.27
CA VAL A 127 9.42 -7.94 21.00
C VAL A 127 9.11 -6.53 20.53
N LYS A 128 9.14 -5.59 21.46
CA LYS A 128 9.10 -4.15 21.18
C LYS A 128 10.52 -3.65 20.90
N GLY A 129 10.65 -2.75 19.92
CA GLY A 129 11.90 -2.07 19.65
C GLY A 129 11.99 -0.75 20.42
N TRP A 130 13.12 -0.49 21.07
CA TRP A 130 13.43 0.79 21.73
C TRP A 130 12.27 1.29 22.63
N ASP A 131 11.75 2.49 22.34
CA ASP A 131 10.62 3.12 23.06
C ASP A 131 9.24 2.82 22.44
N ALA A 132 9.13 1.79 21.58
CA ALA A 132 7.89 1.46 20.90
C ALA A 132 6.75 1.10 21.87
N ALA A 133 5.56 1.61 21.61
CA ALA A 133 4.36 1.25 22.38
C ALA A 133 3.92 -0.20 22.14
N LEU A 134 4.15 -0.72 20.94
CA LEU A 134 3.72 -2.04 20.47
C LEU A 134 4.84 -2.75 19.69
N PRO A 135 4.85 -4.10 19.60
CA PRO A 135 5.68 -4.80 18.64
C PRO A 135 5.39 -4.33 17.22
N ARG A 136 6.44 -4.08 16.42
CA ARG A 136 6.34 -3.66 15.03
C ARG A 136 7.10 -4.64 14.16
N ILE A 137 6.57 -4.89 12.97
CA ILE A 137 7.10 -5.89 12.04
C ILE A 137 7.28 -5.31 10.64
N CYS A 138 8.18 -5.95 9.90
CA CYS A 138 8.32 -5.79 8.47
C CYS A 138 8.22 -7.17 7.81
N SER A 139 7.24 -7.35 6.95
CA SER A 139 7.14 -8.54 6.10
C SER A 139 7.78 -8.28 4.75
N TYR A 140 8.40 -9.29 4.16
CA TYR A 140 9.07 -9.15 2.88
C TYR A 140 8.81 -10.34 1.97
N VAL A 141 8.92 -10.08 0.66
CA VAL A 141 8.94 -11.08 -0.40
C VAL A 141 10.03 -10.76 -1.40
N ARG A 142 10.67 -11.80 -1.93
CA ARG A 142 11.48 -11.74 -3.14
C ARG A 142 10.69 -12.37 -4.27
N LEU A 143 10.34 -11.57 -5.27
CA LEU A 143 9.50 -11.97 -6.38
C LEU A 143 10.30 -12.01 -7.68
N GLN A 144 9.89 -12.91 -8.59
CA GLN A 144 10.32 -12.90 -9.98
C GLN A 144 9.11 -12.70 -10.87
N ASP A 145 9.13 -11.66 -11.70
CA ASP A 145 8.14 -11.48 -12.76
C ASP A 145 8.28 -12.62 -13.77
N LYS A 146 7.20 -13.35 -14.00
CA LYS A 146 7.20 -14.57 -14.83
C LYS A 146 7.47 -14.28 -16.31
N VAL A 147 7.20 -13.04 -16.76
CA VAL A 147 7.38 -12.61 -18.16
C VAL A 147 8.79 -12.05 -18.37
N THR A 148 9.14 -11.00 -17.63
CA THR A 148 10.43 -10.30 -17.80
C THR A 148 11.61 -11.04 -17.18
N LYS A 149 11.34 -11.97 -16.25
CA LYS A 149 12.33 -12.70 -15.40
C LYS A 149 13.09 -11.79 -14.44
N VAL A 150 12.76 -10.50 -14.35
CA VAL A 150 13.34 -9.57 -13.38
C VAL A 150 12.96 -10.02 -11.98
N LYS A 151 13.94 -9.99 -11.07
CA LYS A 151 13.77 -10.26 -9.66
C LYS A 151 13.82 -8.95 -8.90
N PHE A 152 12.99 -8.85 -7.86
CA PHE A 152 12.98 -7.68 -6.98
C PHE A 152 12.49 -8.06 -5.59
N TRP A 153 12.79 -7.22 -4.61
CA TRP A 153 12.34 -7.35 -3.23
C TRP A 153 11.24 -6.34 -2.94
N PHE A 154 10.29 -6.76 -2.12
CA PHE A 154 9.22 -5.89 -1.64
C PHE A 154 9.09 -6.07 -0.14
N PHE A 155 9.18 -4.97 0.60
CA PHE A 155 9.07 -4.90 2.05
C PHE A 155 7.83 -4.10 2.40
N ASN A 156 7.12 -4.52 3.45
CA ASN A 156 5.97 -3.80 3.97
C ASN A 156 6.02 -3.74 5.49
N LEU A 157 5.85 -2.55 6.04
CA LEU A 157 6.00 -2.30 7.48
C LEU A 157 4.90 -1.38 8.02
N HIS A 158 4.79 -1.36 9.34
CA HIS A 158 4.03 -0.36 10.08
C HIS A 158 4.87 0.10 11.28
N MET A 159 5.39 1.33 11.26
CA MET A 159 6.21 1.88 12.33
C MET A 159 5.39 2.27 13.55
N ASP A 160 6.05 2.47 14.68
CA ASP A 160 5.37 2.80 15.93
C ASP A 160 4.81 4.23 15.93
N HIS A 161 3.58 4.39 16.41
CA HIS A 161 2.87 5.66 16.42
C HIS A 161 3.26 6.58 17.58
N VAL A 162 3.96 6.04 18.62
CA VAL A 162 4.38 6.78 19.82
C VAL A 162 5.89 6.94 19.87
N GLY A 163 6.65 5.84 19.76
CA GLY A 163 8.09 5.78 19.98
C GLY A 163 8.89 6.56 18.93
N VAL A 164 9.51 7.66 19.32
CA VAL A 164 10.33 8.48 18.44
C VAL A 164 11.65 7.76 18.10
N GLU A 165 12.31 7.18 19.14
CA GLU A 165 13.52 6.40 18.94
C GLU A 165 13.25 5.14 18.12
N ALA A 166 12.12 4.47 18.36
CA ALA A 166 11.71 3.29 17.60
C ALA A 166 11.55 3.58 16.11
N ARG A 167 10.99 4.73 15.72
CA ARG A 167 10.89 5.14 14.31
C ARG A 167 12.25 5.46 13.70
N ARG A 168 13.09 6.21 14.42
CA ARG A 168 14.44 6.58 13.95
C ARG A 168 15.33 5.36 13.75
N GLU A 169 15.44 4.52 14.77
CA GLU A 169 16.29 3.32 14.73
C GLU A 169 15.67 2.23 13.83
N GLY A 170 14.32 2.16 13.80
CA GLY A 170 13.60 1.32 12.86
C GLY A 170 13.93 1.65 11.40
N ALA A 171 13.96 2.92 11.03
CA ALA A 171 14.36 3.34 9.67
C ALA A 171 15.78 2.89 9.32
N LYS A 172 16.74 3.02 10.25
CA LYS A 172 18.12 2.54 10.07
C LYS A 172 18.15 1.01 9.89
N LEU A 173 17.37 0.28 10.69
CA LEU A 173 17.26 -1.18 10.58
C LEU A 173 16.72 -1.59 9.20
N ILE A 174 15.68 -0.92 8.69
CA ILE A 174 15.11 -1.21 7.38
C ILE A 174 16.15 -1.00 6.27
N ILE A 175 16.89 0.11 6.27
CA ILE A 175 17.96 0.35 5.29
C ILE A 175 19.05 -0.73 5.38
N LYS A 176 19.45 -1.11 6.60
CA LYS A 176 20.40 -2.20 6.83
C LYS A 176 19.90 -3.52 6.22
N GLN A 177 18.64 -3.90 6.49
CA GLN A 177 18.05 -5.13 5.94
C GLN A 177 17.98 -5.10 4.42
N VAL A 178 17.60 -3.96 3.81
CA VAL A 178 17.60 -3.80 2.35
C VAL A 178 19.01 -4.02 1.78
N LEU A 179 20.04 -3.42 2.37
CA LEU A 179 21.42 -3.57 1.90
C LEU A 179 21.93 -5.01 2.03
N GLU A 180 21.65 -5.68 3.15
CA GLU A 180 22.13 -7.04 3.43
C GLU A 180 21.41 -8.10 2.58
N MET A 181 20.08 -7.95 2.38
CA MET A 181 19.25 -8.95 1.70
C MET A 181 19.23 -8.80 0.18
N CYS A 182 19.13 -7.55 -0.30
CA CYS A 182 18.84 -7.32 -1.72
C CYS A 182 20.08 -7.33 -2.62
N GLY A 183 21.25 -7.01 -2.08
CA GLY A 183 22.47 -6.91 -2.88
C GLY A 183 22.32 -5.86 -3.99
N LYS A 184 22.30 -6.30 -5.25
CA LYS A 184 22.08 -5.42 -6.43
C LYS A 184 20.66 -5.48 -7.00
N GLU A 185 19.81 -6.35 -6.47
CA GLU A 185 18.43 -6.46 -6.95
C GLU A 185 17.60 -5.23 -6.53
N PRO A 186 16.65 -4.80 -7.37
CA PRO A 186 15.74 -3.72 -7.00
C PRO A 186 14.96 -4.05 -5.72
N ALA A 187 14.75 -3.03 -4.88
CA ALA A 187 13.93 -3.15 -3.69
C ALA A 187 12.91 -2.01 -3.61
N ILE A 188 11.74 -2.34 -3.07
CA ILE A 188 10.62 -1.47 -2.81
C ILE A 188 10.27 -1.63 -1.33
N VAL A 189 10.14 -0.52 -0.61
CA VAL A 189 9.73 -0.50 0.80
C VAL A 189 8.47 0.32 0.92
N THR A 190 7.40 -0.28 1.41
CA THR A 190 6.10 0.36 1.63
C THR A 190 5.72 0.31 3.09
N GLY A 191 4.86 1.22 3.50
CA GLY A 191 4.30 1.15 4.85
C GLY A 191 3.68 2.45 5.32
N ASP A 192 3.02 2.32 6.47
CA ASP A 192 2.69 3.42 7.35
C ASP A 192 3.89 3.66 8.29
N PHE A 193 4.57 4.78 8.07
CA PHE A 193 5.76 5.15 8.84
C PHE A 193 5.41 5.95 10.10
N ASN A 194 4.14 6.36 10.25
CA ASN A 194 3.68 7.23 11.34
C ASN A 194 4.50 8.53 11.47
N VAL A 195 5.15 8.94 10.40
CA VAL A 195 5.89 10.21 10.27
C VAL A 195 5.72 10.77 8.87
N ASP A 196 5.64 12.07 8.77
CA ASP A 196 5.57 12.75 7.49
C ASP A 196 6.95 13.00 6.86
N GLN A 197 6.96 13.58 5.69
CA GLN A 197 8.13 13.89 4.86
C GLN A 197 9.13 14.85 5.50
N ASN A 198 8.80 15.50 6.62
CA ASN A 198 9.67 16.44 7.33
C ASN A 198 10.41 15.81 8.52
N ASN A 199 10.10 14.54 8.84
CA ASN A 199 10.62 13.87 10.01
C ASN A 199 12.01 13.24 9.79
N GLU A 200 12.80 13.13 10.86
CA GLU A 200 14.13 12.51 10.85
C GLU A 200 14.11 11.05 10.34
N ALA A 201 13.10 10.25 10.72
CA ALA A 201 13.00 8.86 10.30
C ALA A 201 12.75 8.74 8.78
N TYR A 202 11.95 9.65 8.19
CA TYR A 202 11.79 9.74 6.74
C TYR A 202 13.12 10.09 6.06
N HIS A 203 13.84 11.09 6.55
CA HIS A 203 15.14 11.46 6.00
C HIS A 203 16.19 10.36 6.14
N THR A 204 16.10 9.54 7.20
CA THR A 204 16.96 8.36 7.39
C THR A 204 16.76 7.35 6.27
N MET A 205 15.53 7.15 5.78
CA MET A 205 15.27 6.26 4.63
C MET A 205 15.95 6.72 3.33
N LEU A 206 16.27 8.01 3.22
CA LEU A 206 16.93 8.61 2.05
C LEU A 206 18.45 8.74 2.19
N GLN A 207 19.00 8.52 3.40
CA GLN A 207 20.43 8.65 3.66
C GLN A 207 21.26 7.65 2.85
N GLY A 208 22.45 8.11 2.42
CA GLY A 208 23.37 7.28 1.65
C GLY A 208 22.92 6.98 0.21
N GLY A 209 21.78 7.52 -0.23
CA GLY A 209 21.29 7.34 -1.59
C GLY A 209 20.91 5.89 -1.94
N VAL A 210 20.60 5.05 -0.96
CA VAL A 210 20.16 3.66 -1.17
C VAL A 210 18.74 3.64 -1.73
N MET A 211 17.87 4.45 -1.14
CA MET A 211 16.46 4.58 -1.51
C MET A 211 16.14 6.01 -1.91
N LYS A 212 15.10 6.17 -2.71
CA LYS A 212 14.44 7.45 -3.02
C LYS A 212 12.94 7.34 -2.76
N ASP A 213 12.31 8.43 -2.38
CA ASP A 213 10.84 8.50 -2.25
C ASP A 213 10.20 8.49 -3.63
N SER A 214 9.25 7.60 -3.84
CA SER A 214 8.51 7.50 -5.10
C SER A 214 7.69 8.76 -5.40
N TYR A 215 7.19 9.46 -4.37
CA TYR A 215 6.52 10.74 -4.55
C TYR A 215 7.47 11.78 -5.16
N GLU A 216 8.67 11.93 -4.59
CA GLU A 216 9.63 12.92 -5.09
C GLU A 216 10.18 12.56 -6.47
N ALA A 217 10.39 11.26 -6.72
CA ALA A 217 10.97 10.74 -7.95
C ALA A 217 10.00 10.63 -9.12
N ALA A 218 8.68 10.68 -8.87
CA ALA A 218 7.67 10.50 -9.92
C ALA A 218 7.67 11.65 -10.92
N ALA A 219 7.63 11.29 -12.21
CA ALA A 219 7.51 12.27 -13.30
C ALA A 219 6.11 12.95 -13.28
N GLU A 220 5.07 12.18 -12.96
CA GLU A 220 3.70 12.67 -12.85
C GLU A 220 3.12 12.32 -11.47
N LYS A 221 2.43 13.28 -10.86
CA LYS A 221 1.83 13.16 -9.53
C LYS A 221 0.35 13.50 -9.54
N PHE A 222 -0.47 12.64 -8.93
CA PHE A 222 -1.85 12.94 -8.61
C PHE A 222 -2.06 12.70 -7.11
N ALA A 223 -1.75 13.72 -6.32
CA ALA A 223 -1.77 13.67 -4.86
C ALA A 223 -2.39 14.97 -4.31
N THR A 224 -3.71 15.01 -4.30
CA THR A 224 -4.48 16.19 -3.91
C THR A 224 -4.64 16.33 -2.40
N ASN A 225 -4.26 15.31 -1.63
CA ASN A 225 -4.28 15.26 -0.17
C ASN A 225 -3.04 14.50 0.34
N GLY A 226 -2.74 14.63 1.63
CA GLY A 226 -1.87 13.69 2.33
C GLY A 226 -2.55 12.34 2.52
N THR A 227 -1.94 11.45 3.29
CA THR A 227 -2.37 10.04 3.30
C THR A 227 -3.32 9.67 4.43
N PHE A 228 -3.48 10.50 5.47
CA PHE A 228 -4.37 10.25 6.61
C PHE A 228 -5.62 11.14 6.54
N ASN A 229 -6.81 10.55 6.70
CA ASN A 229 -8.11 11.24 6.63
C ASN A 229 -8.97 11.08 7.87
N SER A 230 -8.64 10.18 8.80
CA SER A 230 -9.42 9.92 10.03
C SER A 230 -10.91 9.61 9.77
N PHE A 231 -11.23 8.91 8.67
CA PHE A 231 -12.59 8.65 8.18
C PHE A 231 -13.40 9.91 7.84
N ASN A 232 -12.75 11.02 7.61
CA ASN A 232 -13.40 12.28 7.25
C ASN A 232 -12.83 12.80 5.91
N ALA A 233 -13.60 12.62 4.84
CA ALA A 233 -13.21 13.04 3.50
C ALA A 233 -13.17 14.57 3.31
N ASP A 234 -13.73 15.35 4.25
CA ASP A 234 -13.70 16.82 4.20
C ASP A 234 -12.38 17.39 4.76
N LEU A 235 -11.53 16.54 5.38
CA LEU A 235 -10.25 16.98 5.92
C LEU A 235 -9.16 16.96 4.86
N HIS A 236 -8.34 17.99 4.87
CA HIS A 236 -7.16 18.10 4.02
C HIS A 236 -5.89 18.23 4.87
N THR A 237 -4.85 17.54 4.47
CA THR A 237 -3.49 17.66 5.01
C THR A 237 -2.47 17.56 3.89
N GLN A 238 -1.26 18.09 4.11
CA GLN A 238 -0.12 17.88 3.22
C GLN A 238 0.82 16.78 3.75
N SER A 239 0.59 16.29 4.97
CA SER A 239 1.41 15.26 5.59
C SER A 239 1.13 13.90 4.95
N ARG A 240 2.18 13.29 4.41
CA ARG A 240 2.17 11.92 3.92
C ARG A 240 2.85 11.04 4.97
N ILE A 241 2.11 10.21 5.66
CA ILE A 241 2.66 9.28 6.67
C ILE A 241 2.78 7.85 6.14
N ASP A 242 2.16 7.58 4.99
CA ASP A 242 2.34 6.37 4.21
C ASP A 242 3.33 6.66 3.07
N HIS A 243 4.32 5.80 2.89
CA HIS A 243 5.41 6.02 1.93
C HIS A 243 5.69 4.79 1.07
N ILE A 244 6.17 5.03 -0.15
CA ILE A 244 6.76 4.03 -1.04
C ILE A 244 8.17 4.50 -1.36
N PHE A 245 9.17 3.84 -0.81
CA PHE A 245 10.56 4.06 -1.15
C PHE A 245 11.04 3.01 -2.13
N VAL A 246 11.88 3.40 -3.07
CA VAL A 246 12.42 2.50 -4.10
C VAL A 246 13.93 2.69 -4.25
N THR A 247 14.65 1.63 -4.58
CA THR A 247 16.08 1.73 -4.94
C THR A 247 16.26 2.52 -6.23
N ASN A 248 17.44 3.13 -6.41
CA ASN A 248 17.74 3.99 -7.56
C ASN A 248 17.65 3.28 -8.92
N SER A 249 17.74 1.95 -8.94
CA SER A 249 17.58 1.12 -10.15
C SER A 249 16.17 1.10 -10.72
N LEU A 250 15.16 1.50 -9.91
CA LEU A 250 13.77 1.58 -10.35
C LEU A 250 13.45 3.01 -10.82
N GLU A 251 12.84 3.12 -12.00
CA GLU A 251 12.27 4.37 -12.47
C GLU A 251 10.84 4.49 -11.96
N VAL A 252 10.46 5.69 -11.48
CA VAL A 252 9.11 5.99 -11.02
C VAL A 252 8.47 6.91 -12.05
N THR A 253 7.45 6.43 -12.74
CA THR A 253 6.74 7.23 -13.75
C THR A 253 5.61 8.04 -13.14
N ASN A 254 4.82 7.44 -12.26
CA ASN A 254 3.64 8.06 -11.67
C ASN A 254 3.56 7.77 -10.17
N TYR A 255 2.96 8.70 -9.44
CA TYR A 255 2.58 8.53 -8.04
C TYR A 255 1.18 9.12 -7.82
N ALA A 256 0.38 8.47 -6.98
CA ALA A 256 -0.93 8.97 -6.59
C ALA A 256 -1.26 8.71 -5.13
N VAL A 257 -2.03 9.61 -4.52
CA VAL A 257 -2.83 9.38 -3.31
C VAL A 257 -4.26 9.18 -3.79
N LEU A 258 -4.84 8.00 -3.51
CA LEU A 258 -6.13 7.59 -4.05
C LEU A 258 -7.23 7.99 -3.06
N THR A 259 -7.83 9.14 -3.29
CA THR A 259 -8.81 9.76 -2.37
C THR A 259 -10.26 9.34 -2.61
N ASP A 260 -10.48 8.25 -3.34
CA ASP A 260 -11.82 7.73 -3.61
C ASP A 260 -12.51 7.28 -2.33
N GLY A 261 -13.79 7.56 -2.29
CA GLY A 261 -14.66 7.13 -1.23
C GLY A 261 -15.92 6.43 -1.77
N TYR A 262 -16.85 6.15 -0.89
CA TYR A 262 -18.13 5.55 -1.24
C TYR A 262 -19.30 6.26 -0.54
N TRP A 263 -20.52 5.99 -0.98
CA TRP A 263 -21.69 6.67 -0.52
C TRP A 263 -22.64 5.72 0.23
N THR A 264 -23.02 6.06 1.46
CA THR A 264 -24.03 5.33 2.22
C THR A 264 -25.32 6.13 2.30
N PRO A 265 -26.50 5.51 2.17
CA PRO A 265 -27.77 6.21 2.24
C PRO A 265 -28.00 6.80 3.64
N THR A 266 -28.72 7.90 3.70
CA THR A 266 -29.18 8.53 4.93
C THR A 266 -30.71 8.70 4.91
N THR A 267 -31.32 8.79 6.07
CA THR A 267 -32.77 9.09 6.22
C THR A 267 -33.09 10.56 5.97
N GLN A 268 -32.07 11.42 5.84
CA GLN A 268 -32.31 12.85 5.57
C GLN A 268 -32.85 13.05 4.16
N PRO A 269 -33.82 13.98 3.94
CA PRO A 269 -34.33 14.27 2.61
C PRO A 269 -33.22 14.87 1.74
N ALA A 270 -33.26 14.58 0.44
CA ALA A 270 -32.44 15.27 -0.53
C ALA A 270 -32.89 16.76 -0.64
N PRO A 271 -31.96 17.68 -0.93
CA PRO A 271 -32.37 19.05 -1.29
C PRO A 271 -33.21 19.01 -2.56
N GLU A 272 -34.28 19.83 -2.58
CA GLU A 272 -35.09 19.99 -3.77
C GLU A 272 -34.33 20.85 -4.80
N ILE A 273 -34.17 20.34 -6.01
CA ILE A 273 -33.62 21.10 -7.13
C ILE A 273 -34.77 21.66 -7.89
N LYS A 274 -34.90 23.02 -7.88
CA LYS A 274 -35.99 23.74 -8.52
C LYS A 274 -35.67 24.13 -9.96
N GLY A 275 -36.72 24.15 -10.80
CA GLY A 275 -36.61 24.56 -12.20
C GLY A 275 -35.93 23.54 -13.11
N ASN A 276 -35.37 24.03 -14.22
CA ASN A 276 -34.70 23.20 -15.21
C ASN A 276 -33.22 22.89 -14.87
N ALA A 277 -32.87 22.91 -13.57
CA ALA A 277 -31.50 22.72 -13.12
C ALA A 277 -30.99 21.26 -13.25
N ALA A 278 -31.91 20.30 -13.45
CA ALA A 278 -31.56 18.91 -13.70
C ALA A 278 -32.51 18.25 -14.70
N PRO A 279 -32.07 17.23 -15.47
CA PRO A 279 -32.97 16.43 -16.29
C PRO A 279 -34.06 15.75 -15.45
N GLN A 280 -35.26 15.54 -16.03
CA GLN A 280 -36.43 14.97 -15.33
C GLN A 280 -36.20 13.52 -14.88
N GLU A 281 -35.29 12.78 -15.56
CA GLU A 281 -34.94 11.39 -15.26
C GLU A 281 -34.08 11.25 -14.00
N ILE A 282 -33.50 12.37 -13.50
CA ILE A 282 -32.60 12.33 -12.34
C ILE A 282 -33.41 12.51 -11.06
N SER A 283 -33.25 11.52 -10.15
CA SER A 283 -33.71 11.63 -8.77
C SER A 283 -32.54 11.61 -7.81
N PHE A 284 -32.50 12.59 -6.91
CA PHE A 284 -31.45 12.67 -5.90
C PHE A 284 -31.93 12.07 -4.58
N ARG A 285 -30.96 11.38 -3.90
CA ARG A 285 -31.11 10.97 -2.50
C ARG A 285 -29.89 11.46 -1.73
N LYS A 286 -30.09 11.91 -0.52
CA LYS A 286 -28.97 12.34 0.32
C LYS A 286 -28.20 11.12 0.80
N HIS A 287 -26.89 11.17 0.66
CA HIS A 287 -25.96 10.14 1.11
C HIS A 287 -24.86 10.78 1.96
N ILE A 288 -24.21 9.97 2.75
CA ILE A 288 -22.98 10.33 3.49
C ILE A 288 -21.81 9.78 2.68
N HIS A 289 -20.85 10.63 2.36
CA HIS A 289 -19.58 10.22 1.78
C HIS A 289 -18.70 9.61 2.86
N ARG A 290 -18.12 8.43 2.59
CA ARG A 290 -17.26 7.69 3.52
C ARG A 290 -15.96 7.27 2.85
N CYS A 291 -14.90 7.16 3.65
CA CYS A 291 -13.63 6.63 3.22
C CYS A 291 -13.56 5.11 3.52
N PRO A 292 -12.98 4.29 2.62
CA PRO A 292 -12.80 2.84 2.87
C PRO A 292 -11.83 2.53 4.02
N SER A 293 -10.93 3.47 4.37
CA SER A 293 -10.04 3.44 5.53
C SER A 293 -9.85 4.86 6.05
N ASP A 294 -9.32 5.02 7.27
CA ASP A 294 -8.86 6.30 7.80
C ASP A 294 -7.53 6.77 7.18
N HIS A 295 -6.94 5.95 6.33
CA HIS A 295 -5.86 6.30 5.41
C HIS A 295 -6.32 6.20 3.97
N TYR A 296 -5.77 7.05 3.10
CA TYR A 296 -5.87 6.88 1.66
C TYR A 296 -4.76 5.97 1.17
N PRO A 297 -5.06 4.99 0.29
CA PRO A 297 -3.99 4.21 -0.32
C PRO A 297 -3.12 5.08 -1.22
N ILE A 298 -1.85 4.74 -1.29
CA ILE A 298 -0.91 5.34 -2.22
C ILE A 298 -0.49 4.33 -3.27
N ALA A 299 -0.26 4.80 -4.47
CA ALA A 299 0.15 4.02 -5.63
C ALA A 299 1.36 4.63 -6.32
N ALA A 300 2.26 3.78 -6.80
CA ALA A 300 3.32 4.18 -7.71
C ALA A 300 3.39 3.25 -8.92
N ARG A 301 3.65 3.81 -10.10
CA ARG A 301 3.99 3.06 -11.31
C ARG A 301 5.49 3.08 -11.49
N LEU A 302 6.06 1.89 -11.55
CA LEU A 302 7.50 1.66 -11.63
C LEU A 302 7.83 0.93 -12.93
N VAL A 303 9.03 1.16 -13.46
CA VAL A 303 9.56 0.41 -14.61
C VAL A 303 10.59 -0.59 -14.10
N LEU A 304 10.32 -1.89 -14.30
CA LEU A 304 11.25 -2.97 -14.07
C LEU A 304 12.18 -3.11 -15.28
N LYS A 305 13.42 -2.60 -15.15
CA LYS A 305 14.45 -2.74 -16.20
C LYS A 305 15.19 -4.08 -16.03
N LYS A 306 15.52 -4.72 -17.15
CA LYS A 306 16.38 -5.92 -17.18
C LYS A 306 17.81 -5.56 -16.83
#